data_82344024b04ea38bd240dc551427a92a
#
_entry.id   82344024b04ea38bd240dc551427a92a
#
_cell.length_a   1.000
_cell.length_b   1.000
_cell.length_c   1.000
_cell.angle_alpha   90.00
_cell.angle_beta   90.00
_cell.angle_gamma   90.00
#
_symmetry.space_group_name_H-M   'P 1'
#
loop_
_entity.id
_entity.type
_entity.pdbx_description
1 polymer ?
#
loop_
_entity_poly.entity_id
_entity_poly.type
_entity_poly.pdbx_seq_one_letter_code
_entity_poly.pdbx_strand_id
1 'polypeptide(L)'
;SLLRKYMVWACKAGPTSELFLNVYFEKYYEEPLHELQKQVFGQSNFAEMPRASSGKKKKPAAQKKKKPKQRSTPKDGGALNPEGSNAFSKIDIRVGHIVDAWNHPDSEKLFCELIDVGEESPRSVASGLRSYYNLDDMIDRKVLVVCNLKPAKLAGFKSEGMVLCAQDGDKVEFVEPPPSAVIGERIIVDGMSGEPEANPNRVKKKKMWEAVAKDLVTNSEKVVCWDGAPLVTPSGDLCTCPTISNSVVS
;
A
#
# COMPACT_ATOMS: atom_id res chain seq x y z
N SER A 1 -1.79 11.90 19.26
CA SER A 1 -3.08 11.92 18.56
C SER A 1 -2.83 11.76 17.05
N LEU A 2 -3.79 11.24 16.33
CA LEU A 2 -3.75 11.06 14.86
C LEU A 2 -3.42 12.40 14.17
N LEU A 3 -4.06 13.48 14.60
CA LEU A 3 -3.84 14.84 14.12
C LEU A 3 -2.35 15.25 14.14
N ARG A 4 -1.61 14.89 15.19
CA ARG A 4 -0.19 15.20 15.31
C ARG A 4 0.65 14.44 14.27
N LYS A 5 0.31 13.16 13.99
CA LYS A 5 0.95 12.35 12.95
C LYS A 5 0.74 12.97 11.56
N TYR A 6 -0.50 13.40 11.26
CA TYR A 6 -0.85 14.05 10.00
C TYR A 6 -0.13 15.38 9.80
N MET A 7 -0.09 16.22 10.82
CA MET A 7 0.60 17.51 10.73
C MET A 7 2.11 17.35 10.51
N VAL A 8 2.76 16.40 11.19
CA VAL A 8 4.18 16.09 10.99
C VAL A 8 4.45 15.58 9.58
N TRP A 9 3.57 14.74 9.04
CA TRP A 9 3.68 14.26 7.67
C TRP A 9 3.55 15.40 6.65
N ALA A 10 2.58 16.25 6.79
CA ALA A 10 2.34 17.37 5.89
C ALA A 10 3.49 18.37 5.86
N CYS A 11 4.09 18.66 7.00
CA CYS A 11 5.28 19.50 7.07
C CYS A 11 6.50 18.88 6.35
N LYS A 12 6.59 17.54 6.30
CA LYS A 12 7.66 16.83 5.60
C LYS A 12 7.42 16.69 4.09
N ALA A 13 6.17 16.67 3.64
CA ALA A 13 5.78 16.35 2.26
C ALA A 13 5.85 17.56 1.29
N GLY A 14 6.02 18.79 1.78
CA GLY A 14 6.26 20.00 0.97
C GLY A 14 5.00 20.78 0.57
N PRO A 15 5.13 21.82 -0.27
CA PRO A 15 4.07 22.82 -0.51
C PRO A 15 2.74 22.28 -1.06
N THR A 16 2.77 21.17 -1.76
CA THR A 16 1.56 20.53 -2.32
C THR A 16 0.67 19.93 -1.23
N SER A 17 1.28 19.52 -0.12
CA SER A 17 0.58 18.97 1.04
C SER A 17 0.02 20.05 1.97
N GLU A 18 0.63 21.25 2.00
CA GLU A 18 0.05 22.40 2.71
C GLU A 18 -1.28 22.84 2.08
N LEU A 19 -1.35 22.88 0.74
CA LEU A 19 -2.60 23.22 0.04
C LEU A 19 -3.67 22.16 0.31
N PHE A 20 -3.30 20.89 0.34
CA PHE A 20 -4.22 19.79 0.63
C PHE A 20 -4.74 19.85 2.07
N LEU A 21 -3.86 20.10 3.04
CA LEU A 21 -4.24 20.27 4.43
C LEU A 21 -5.20 21.44 4.64
N ASN A 22 -4.94 22.59 4.01
CA ASN A 22 -5.82 23.74 4.11
C ASN A 22 -7.22 23.40 3.60
N VAL A 23 -7.33 22.77 2.42
CA VAL A 23 -8.63 22.36 1.84
C VAL A 23 -9.32 21.32 2.71
N TYR A 24 -8.57 20.34 3.27
CA TYR A 24 -9.12 19.30 4.13
C TYR A 24 -9.63 19.87 5.45
N PHE A 25 -8.82 20.70 6.12
CA PHE A 25 -9.20 21.28 7.41
C PHE A 25 -10.33 22.29 7.29
N GLU A 26 -10.36 23.13 6.25
CA GLU A 26 -11.49 24.02 5.97
C GLU A 26 -12.80 23.27 5.71
N LYS A 27 -12.72 22.04 5.15
CA LYS A 27 -13.90 21.22 4.84
C LYS A 27 -14.46 20.45 6.04
N TYR A 28 -13.60 19.98 6.94
CA TYR A 28 -13.99 19.02 7.99
C TYR A 28 -13.87 19.56 9.44
N TYR A 29 -13.26 20.72 9.60
CA TYR A 29 -13.09 21.34 10.91
C TYR A 29 -13.56 22.81 10.84
N GLU A 30 -14.36 23.21 11.81
CA GLU A 30 -14.84 24.61 11.89
C GLU A 30 -13.73 25.62 12.27
N GLU A 31 -12.58 25.11 12.77
CA GLU A 31 -11.44 25.95 13.14
C GLU A 31 -10.40 26.01 12.00
N PRO A 32 -9.83 27.20 11.73
CA PRO A 32 -8.77 27.35 10.74
C PRO A 32 -7.53 26.53 11.09
N LEU A 33 -6.88 25.94 10.07
CA LEU A 33 -5.69 25.10 10.25
C LEU A 33 -4.62 25.73 11.16
N HIS A 34 -4.41 27.03 11.09
CA HIS A 34 -3.39 27.70 11.90
C HIS A 34 -3.70 27.72 13.41
N GLU A 35 -4.98 27.70 13.80
CA GLU A 35 -5.37 27.60 15.21
C GLU A 35 -5.16 26.18 15.73
N LEU A 36 -5.49 25.17 14.94
CA LEU A 36 -5.21 23.77 15.26
C LEU A 36 -3.70 23.49 15.35
N GLN A 37 -2.90 24.12 14.48
CA GLN A 37 -1.45 24.07 14.55
C GLN A 37 -0.91 24.65 15.87
N LYS A 38 -1.45 25.77 16.34
CA LYS A 38 -1.09 26.36 17.66
C LYS A 38 -1.45 25.44 18.83
N GLN A 39 -2.61 24.76 18.75
CA GLN A 39 -3.03 23.81 19.81
C GLN A 39 -2.11 22.59 19.90
N VAL A 40 -1.63 22.07 18.75
CA VAL A 40 -0.81 20.86 18.70
C VAL A 40 0.66 21.12 19.00
N PHE A 41 1.22 22.23 18.53
CA PHE A 41 2.66 22.53 18.60
C PHE A 41 3.02 23.68 19.56
N GLY A 42 2.04 24.36 20.14
CA GLY A 42 2.27 25.53 20.96
C GLY A 42 2.71 26.76 20.15
N GLN A 43 3.11 27.84 20.86
CA GLN A 43 3.50 29.11 20.22
C GLN A 43 4.92 29.12 19.61
N SER A 44 5.57 27.98 19.42
CA SER A 44 6.89 27.92 18.77
C SER A 44 6.75 28.21 17.27
N ASN A 45 7.50 29.22 16.81
CA ASN A 45 7.47 29.75 15.45
C ASN A 45 7.66 28.66 14.38
N PHE A 46 6.63 28.41 13.60
CA PHE A 46 6.64 27.51 12.45
C PHE A 46 7.61 27.97 11.33
N ALA A 47 8.12 29.20 11.41
CA ALA A 47 9.03 29.80 10.44
C ALA A 47 10.48 29.27 10.50
N GLU A 48 10.84 28.50 11.52
CA GLU A 48 12.23 28.02 11.75
C GLU A 48 12.45 26.53 11.47
N MET A 49 11.48 25.82 10.88
CA MET A 49 11.76 24.45 10.43
C MET A 49 12.63 24.46 9.16
N PRO A 50 13.71 23.68 9.09
CA PRO A 50 14.63 23.71 7.95
C PRO A 50 13.91 23.26 6.68
N ARG A 51 13.70 24.22 5.77
CA ARG A 51 13.27 23.93 4.40
C ARG A 51 14.36 23.08 3.75
N ALA A 52 13.99 21.90 3.25
CA ALA A 52 14.89 21.07 2.46
C ALA A 52 15.43 21.89 1.28
N SER A 53 16.69 22.31 1.32
CA SER A 53 17.34 23.06 0.27
C SER A 53 17.43 22.19 -0.99
N SER A 54 16.85 22.66 -2.09
CA SER A 54 17.02 22.10 -3.43
C SER A 54 18.44 22.32 -3.95
N GLY A 55 19.38 21.61 -3.37
CA GLY A 55 20.78 21.63 -3.82
C GLY A 55 20.95 20.76 -5.06
N LYS A 56 21.01 21.38 -6.24
CA LYS A 56 21.52 20.74 -7.47
C LYS A 56 22.98 20.36 -7.30
N LYS A 57 23.28 19.15 -6.87
CA LYS A 57 24.64 18.60 -6.97
C LYS A 57 24.84 17.98 -8.35
N LYS A 58 25.69 18.63 -9.16
CA LYS A 58 26.26 18.09 -10.41
C LYS A 58 27.05 16.81 -10.07
N LYS A 59 26.72 15.70 -10.73
CA LYS A 59 27.49 14.45 -10.67
C LYS A 59 28.74 14.58 -11.52
N PRO A 60 29.92 14.13 -11.05
CA PRO A 60 31.10 13.92 -11.91
C PRO A 60 30.90 12.64 -12.75
N ALA A 61 31.29 12.69 -14.00
CA ALA A 61 31.28 11.57 -14.91
C ALA A 61 32.33 10.51 -14.49
N ALA A 62 31.90 9.28 -14.26
CA ALA A 62 32.77 8.14 -14.06
C ALA A 62 32.69 7.17 -15.24
N GLN A 63 33.88 6.86 -15.77
CA GLN A 63 34.13 6.06 -16.95
C GLN A 63 33.65 4.60 -16.82
N LYS A 64 33.01 4.12 -17.87
CA LYS A 64 32.58 2.72 -18.03
C LYS A 64 33.78 1.83 -18.31
N LYS A 65 34.13 0.91 -17.42
CA LYS A 65 34.91 -0.29 -17.74
C LYS A 65 33.96 -1.47 -18.02
N LYS A 66 33.97 -1.95 -19.27
CA LYS A 66 33.30 -3.17 -19.70
C LYS A 66 34.01 -4.40 -19.14
N LYS A 67 33.27 -5.33 -18.51
CA LYS A 67 33.70 -6.71 -18.27
C LYS A 67 32.84 -7.68 -19.08
N PRO A 68 33.40 -8.82 -19.53
CA PRO A 68 32.79 -9.64 -20.57
C PRO A 68 31.63 -10.49 -20.06
N LYS A 69 30.69 -10.74 -20.98
CA LYS A 69 29.53 -11.62 -20.81
C LYS A 69 29.98 -13.08 -20.73
N GLN A 70 29.67 -13.76 -19.65
CA GLN A 70 29.52 -15.20 -19.67
C GLN A 70 28.06 -15.57 -19.90
N ARG A 71 27.87 -16.41 -20.89
CA ARG A 71 26.61 -16.96 -21.34
C ARG A 71 26.31 -18.17 -20.47
N SER A 72 25.22 -18.17 -19.72
CA SER A 72 24.71 -19.38 -19.07
C SER A 72 23.34 -19.71 -19.61
N THR A 73 23.21 -20.96 -20.02
CA THR A 73 22.09 -21.68 -20.63
C THR A 73 20.86 -21.71 -19.69
N PRO A 74 19.63 -21.84 -20.26
CA PRO A 74 18.41 -21.98 -19.48
C PRO A 74 18.35 -23.38 -18.85
N LYS A 75 18.03 -23.47 -17.58
CA LYS A 75 17.56 -24.71 -16.94
C LYS A 75 16.13 -24.50 -16.48
N ASP A 76 15.25 -25.23 -17.13
CA ASP A 76 13.94 -25.61 -16.63
C ASP A 76 14.05 -26.38 -15.31
N GLY A 77 13.01 -26.27 -14.51
CA GLY A 77 12.83 -27.10 -13.35
C GLY A 77 12.53 -26.29 -12.08
N GLY A 78 11.25 -26.22 -11.72
CA GLY A 78 10.81 -25.75 -10.41
C GLY A 78 11.46 -26.58 -9.31
N ALA A 79 12.52 -26.07 -8.70
CA ALA A 79 13.09 -26.59 -7.49
C ALA A 79 12.62 -25.70 -6.33
N LEU A 80 11.84 -26.28 -5.42
CA LEU A 80 11.62 -25.77 -4.08
C LEU A 80 13.00 -25.51 -3.46
N ASN A 81 13.29 -24.25 -3.15
CA ASN A 81 14.49 -23.91 -2.40
C ASN A 81 14.40 -24.56 -1.01
N PRO A 82 15.46 -25.21 -0.50
CA PRO A 82 15.42 -25.97 0.75
C PRO A 82 15.30 -25.12 2.03
N GLU A 83 14.98 -23.83 1.94
CA GLU A 83 14.84 -22.92 3.07
C GLU A 83 13.43 -22.33 3.22
N GLY A 84 12.36 -23.01 2.82
CA GLY A 84 10.98 -22.59 3.15
C GLY A 84 10.52 -21.23 2.60
N SER A 85 11.33 -20.52 1.79
CA SER A 85 10.92 -19.26 1.19
C SER A 85 10.21 -19.52 -0.13
N ASN A 86 8.91 -19.28 -0.16
CA ASN A 86 8.08 -19.36 -1.34
C ASN A 86 7.91 -17.98 -2.02
N ALA A 87 7.27 -17.95 -3.19
CA ALA A 87 7.03 -16.72 -3.92
C ALA A 87 6.19 -15.72 -3.11
N PHE A 88 5.20 -16.20 -2.35
CA PHE A 88 4.32 -15.37 -1.54
C PHE A 88 5.09 -14.60 -0.45
N SER A 89 6.03 -15.26 0.25
CA SER A 89 6.80 -14.63 1.31
C SER A 89 7.63 -13.43 0.86
N LYS A 90 7.86 -13.27 -0.46
CA LYS A 90 8.55 -12.08 -1.01
C LYS A 90 7.66 -10.87 -1.18
N ILE A 91 6.35 -11.04 -1.05
CA ILE A 91 5.38 -9.93 -1.09
C ILE A 91 5.07 -9.48 0.34
N ASP A 92 5.02 -8.18 0.53
CA ASP A 92 4.67 -7.54 1.80
C ASP A 92 3.19 -7.14 1.76
N ILE A 93 2.33 -7.98 2.31
CA ILE A 93 0.90 -7.70 2.46
C ILE A 93 0.65 -7.38 3.93
N ARG A 94 0.02 -6.23 4.19
CA ARG A 94 -0.28 -5.78 5.55
C ARG A 94 -1.72 -5.41 5.72
N VAL A 95 -2.19 -5.50 6.96
CA VAL A 95 -3.46 -4.91 7.38
C VAL A 95 -3.32 -3.40 7.34
N GLY A 96 -4.17 -2.75 6.56
CA GLY A 96 -4.28 -1.30 6.46
C GLY A 96 -5.61 -0.81 7.00
N HIS A 97 -5.66 0.47 7.36
CA HIS A 97 -6.87 1.19 7.73
C HIS A 97 -7.00 2.43 6.85
N ILE A 98 -8.07 2.52 6.09
CA ILE A 98 -8.34 3.70 5.26
C ILE A 98 -8.76 4.84 6.19
N VAL A 99 -7.86 5.79 6.40
CA VAL A 99 -8.07 6.92 7.30
C VAL A 99 -8.71 8.10 6.62
N ASP A 100 -8.58 8.17 5.29
CA ASP A 100 -9.21 9.18 4.44
C ASP A 100 -9.33 8.68 3.01
N ALA A 101 -10.35 9.13 2.29
CA ALA A 101 -10.55 8.85 0.88
C ALA A 101 -11.26 10.00 0.17
N TRP A 102 -10.94 10.21 -1.11
CA TRP A 102 -11.61 11.21 -1.96
C TRP A 102 -11.63 10.77 -3.41
N ASN A 103 -12.55 11.39 -4.17
CA ASN A 103 -12.63 11.18 -5.61
C ASN A 103 -11.37 11.73 -6.31
N HIS A 104 -10.76 10.94 -7.18
CA HIS A 104 -9.63 11.42 -7.98
C HIS A 104 -10.09 12.58 -8.89
N PRO A 105 -9.40 13.75 -8.92
CA PRO A 105 -9.86 14.93 -9.68
C PRO A 105 -9.92 14.68 -11.19
N ASP A 106 -8.96 13.92 -11.73
CA ASP A 106 -8.81 13.70 -13.17
C ASP A 106 -9.26 12.30 -13.62
N SER A 107 -9.97 11.54 -12.77
CA SER A 107 -10.43 10.18 -13.11
C SER A 107 -11.73 9.83 -12.42
N GLU A 108 -12.74 9.48 -13.23
CA GLU A 108 -14.03 9.03 -12.71
C GLU A 108 -14.03 7.60 -12.17
N LYS A 109 -12.93 6.86 -12.38
CA LYS A 109 -12.80 5.44 -11.96
C LYS A 109 -12.00 5.27 -10.68
N LEU A 110 -11.26 6.31 -10.26
CA LEU A 110 -10.32 6.19 -9.15
C LEU A 110 -10.81 6.91 -7.89
N PHE A 111 -10.59 6.27 -6.76
CA PHE A 111 -10.43 6.93 -5.47
C PHE A 111 -8.95 7.18 -5.20
N CYS A 112 -8.67 8.24 -4.44
CA CYS A 112 -7.39 8.48 -3.77
C CYS A 112 -7.61 8.21 -2.28
N GLU A 113 -6.68 7.53 -1.66
CA GLU A 113 -6.81 7.04 -0.30
C GLU A 113 -5.55 7.34 0.51
N LEU A 114 -5.71 7.62 1.78
CA LEU A 114 -4.65 7.58 2.78
C LEU A 114 -4.87 6.35 3.66
N ILE A 115 -3.91 5.43 3.64
CA ILE A 115 -4.03 4.16 4.35
C ILE A 115 -2.91 4.04 5.38
N ASP A 116 -3.28 3.94 6.66
CA ASP A 116 -2.36 3.61 7.75
C ASP A 116 -2.02 2.11 7.66
N VAL A 117 -0.77 1.79 7.44
CA VAL A 117 -0.22 0.42 7.36
C VAL A 117 0.81 0.16 8.48
N GLY A 118 0.69 0.89 9.60
CA GLY A 118 1.58 0.79 10.76
C GLY A 118 2.94 1.46 10.57
N GLU A 119 3.10 2.34 9.58
CA GLU A 119 4.30 3.14 9.34
C GLU A 119 4.23 4.51 10.05
N GLU A 120 5.31 5.30 9.99
CA GLU A 120 5.30 6.65 10.60
C GLU A 120 4.22 7.58 10.02
N SER A 121 3.84 7.36 8.77
CA SER A 121 2.83 8.13 8.04
C SER A 121 1.97 7.22 7.17
N PRO A 122 0.68 7.54 6.96
CA PRO A 122 -0.17 6.83 6.03
C PRO A 122 0.39 6.86 4.61
N ARG A 123 0.17 5.79 3.86
CA ARG A 123 0.52 5.72 2.44
C ARG A 123 -0.57 6.33 1.57
N SER A 124 -0.14 7.03 0.52
CA SER A 124 -1.04 7.44 -0.56
C SER A 124 -1.27 6.26 -1.49
N VAL A 125 -2.53 5.86 -1.67
CA VAL A 125 -2.91 4.76 -2.56
C VAL A 125 -4.02 5.25 -3.49
N ALA A 126 -4.01 4.80 -4.74
CA ALA A 126 -5.13 4.99 -5.65
C ALA A 126 -5.71 3.64 -6.04
N SER A 127 -7.04 3.53 -5.99
CA SER A 127 -7.76 2.31 -6.32
C SER A 127 -8.84 2.54 -7.38
N GLY A 128 -9.08 1.53 -8.22
CA GLY A 128 -10.10 1.54 -9.27
C GLY A 128 -11.51 1.22 -8.77
N LEU A 129 -11.87 1.65 -7.57
CA LEU A 129 -13.06 1.17 -6.86
C LEU A 129 -14.28 2.09 -6.96
N ARG A 130 -14.15 3.26 -7.60
CA ARG A 130 -15.21 4.27 -7.66
C ARG A 130 -16.49 3.82 -8.38
N SER A 131 -16.42 2.79 -9.21
CA SER A 131 -17.59 2.20 -9.85
C SER A 131 -18.32 1.16 -8.98
N TYR A 132 -17.71 0.75 -7.87
CA TYR A 132 -18.18 -0.36 -7.02
C TYR A 132 -18.58 0.08 -5.61
N TYR A 133 -18.02 1.20 -5.14
CA TYR A 133 -18.23 1.70 -3.78
C TYR A 133 -18.57 3.20 -3.79
N ASN A 134 -19.35 3.65 -2.80
CA ASN A 134 -19.47 5.06 -2.51
C ASN A 134 -18.29 5.52 -1.64
N LEU A 135 -18.03 6.82 -1.62
CA LEU A 135 -16.92 7.39 -0.85
C LEU A 135 -17.04 7.09 0.64
N ASP A 136 -18.26 7.14 1.19
CA ASP A 136 -18.52 6.88 2.61
C ASP A 136 -18.24 5.43 2.99
N ASP A 137 -18.32 4.50 2.03
CA ASP A 137 -18.03 3.08 2.24
C ASP A 137 -16.52 2.79 2.29
N MET A 138 -15.69 3.76 1.89
CA MET A 138 -14.24 3.63 1.85
C MET A 138 -13.58 3.98 3.19
N ILE A 139 -14.10 5.00 3.87
CA ILE A 139 -13.49 5.57 5.07
C ILE A 139 -13.70 4.65 6.28
N ASP A 140 -12.72 4.62 7.19
CA ASP A 140 -12.73 3.81 8.43
C ASP A 140 -12.77 2.30 8.20
N ARG A 141 -12.37 1.84 7.02
CA ARG A 141 -12.35 0.42 6.65
C ARG A 141 -10.98 -0.21 6.85
N LYS A 142 -10.94 -1.43 7.41
CA LYS A 142 -9.75 -2.27 7.38
C LYS A 142 -9.67 -2.99 6.02
N VAL A 143 -8.48 -3.00 5.43
CA VAL A 143 -8.21 -3.58 4.11
C VAL A 143 -6.86 -4.29 4.12
N LEU A 144 -6.59 -5.13 3.11
CA LEU A 144 -5.25 -5.66 2.88
C LEU A 144 -4.53 -4.83 1.81
N VAL A 145 -3.30 -4.45 2.10
CA VAL A 145 -2.48 -3.60 1.22
C VAL A 145 -1.17 -4.28 0.87
N VAL A 146 -0.86 -4.35 -0.42
CA VAL A 146 0.47 -4.77 -0.90
C VAL A 146 1.41 -3.58 -0.82
N CYS A 147 2.41 -3.67 0.07
CA CYS A 147 3.24 -2.55 0.50
C CYS A 147 4.60 -2.44 -0.21
N ASN A 148 5.11 -3.51 -0.82
CA ASN A 148 6.44 -3.51 -1.44
C ASN A 148 6.43 -3.46 -2.97
N LEU A 149 5.33 -3.06 -3.57
CA LEU A 149 5.27 -2.77 -5.01
C LEU A 149 6.01 -1.47 -5.32
N LYS A 150 6.55 -1.39 -6.55
CA LYS A 150 7.13 -0.13 -7.02
C LYS A 150 6.02 0.91 -7.16
N PRO A 151 6.15 2.10 -6.54
CA PRO A 151 5.17 3.17 -6.69
C PRO A 151 4.83 3.46 -8.14
N ALA A 152 3.56 3.61 -8.43
CA ALA A 152 3.02 3.89 -9.77
C ALA A 152 2.31 5.25 -9.79
N LYS A 153 2.23 5.87 -10.97
CA LYS A 153 1.38 7.04 -11.19
C LYS A 153 0.11 6.61 -11.89
N LEU A 154 -1.04 6.82 -11.25
CA LEU A 154 -2.38 6.57 -11.78
C LEU A 154 -3.07 7.92 -12.00
N ALA A 155 -3.34 8.27 -13.24
CA ALA A 155 -3.86 9.59 -13.65
C ALA A 155 -3.10 10.77 -12.99
N GLY A 156 -1.78 10.68 -12.81
CA GLY A 156 -0.96 11.71 -12.16
C GLY A 156 -0.76 11.55 -10.66
N PHE A 157 -1.65 10.86 -9.96
CA PHE A 157 -1.55 10.57 -8.53
C PHE A 157 -0.52 9.45 -8.26
N LYS A 158 0.34 9.63 -7.25
CA LYS A 158 1.35 8.64 -6.84
C LYS A 158 0.73 7.62 -5.91
N SER A 159 0.56 6.37 -6.38
CA SER A 159 0.14 5.25 -5.55
C SER A 159 1.36 4.50 -5.00
N GLU A 160 1.42 4.31 -3.69
CA GLU A 160 2.53 3.69 -2.94
C GLU A 160 2.17 2.30 -2.39
N GLY A 161 1.06 1.76 -2.86
CA GLY A 161 0.55 0.44 -2.50
C GLY A 161 -0.56 0.03 -3.44
N MET A 162 -1.16 -1.13 -3.16
CA MET A 162 -2.31 -1.66 -3.87
C MET A 162 -3.22 -2.37 -2.88
N VAL A 163 -4.49 -1.98 -2.86
CA VAL A 163 -5.52 -2.64 -2.04
C VAL A 163 -5.94 -3.94 -2.71
N LEU A 164 -6.07 -5.01 -1.95
CA LEU A 164 -6.51 -6.32 -2.45
C LEU A 164 -8.03 -6.43 -2.49
N CYS A 165 -8.53 -6.81 -3.65
CA CYS A 165 -9.95 -7.06 -3.88
C CYS A 165 -10.16 -8.38 -4.60
N ALA A 166 -11.27 -9.08 -4.29
CA ALA A 166 -11.78 -10.19 -5.08
C ALA A 166 -12.71 -9.66 -6.17
N GLN A 167 -12.69 -10.29 -7.35
CA GLN A 167 -13.56 -9.91 -8.46
C GLN A 167 -14.29 -11.12 -9.02
N ASP A 168 -15.61 -10.98 -9.18
CA ASP A 168 -16.48 -11.94 -9.86
C ASP A 168 -17.39 -11.19 -10.84
N GLY A 169 -17.09 -11.29 -12.12
CA GLY A 169 -17.74 -10.50 -13.16
C GLY A 169 -17.66 -9.01 -12.90
N ASP A 170 -18.81 -8.36 -12.76
CA ASP A 170 -18.91 -6.91 -12.47
C ASP A 170 -18.88 -6.59 -10.96
N LYS A 171 -18.74 -7.59 -10.11
CA LYS A 171 -18.70 -7.42 -8.65
C LYS A 171 -17.26 -7.40 -8.16
N VAL A 172 -16.94 -6.43 -7.34
CA VAL A 172 -15.64 -6.29 -6.68
C VAL A 172 -15.86 -6.12 -5.19
N GLU A 173 -15.15 -6.89 -4.37
CA GLU A 173 -15.18 -6.81 -2.92
C GLU A 173 -13.79 -6.72 -2.34
N PHE A 174 -13.64 -5.91 -1.28
CA PHE A 174 -12.41 -5.90 -0.50
C PHE A 174 -12.11 -7.26 0.11
N VAL A 175 -10.84 -7.62 0.14
CA VAL A 175 -10.38 -8.67 1.04
C VAL A 175 -10.32 -8.08 2.45
N GLU A 176 -11.09 -8.66 3.35
CA GLU A 176 -11.21 -8.19 4.72
C GLU A 176 -10.30 -9.02 5.64
N PRO A 177 -9.42 -8.35 6.41
CA PRO A 177 -8.71 -9.01 7.49
C PRO A 177 -9.71 -9.31 8.62
N PRO A 178 -9.41 -10.27 9.53
CA PRO A 178 -10.25 -10.53 10.68
C PRO A 178 -10.38 -9.27 11.57
N PRO A 179 -11.49 -9.10 12.30
CA PRO A 179 -11.70 -7.92 13.17
C PRO A 179 -10.60 -7.74 14.23
N SER A 180 -10.01 -8.86 14.70
CA SER A 180 -8.90 -8.91 15.65
C SER A 180 -7.58 -8.38 15.11
N ALA A 181 -7.40 -8.34 13.78
CA ALA A 181 -6.14 -7.98 13.14
C ALA A 181 -5.69 -6.55 13.49
N VAL A 182 -4.40 -6.41 13.76
CA VAL A 182 -3.77 -5.13 14.12
C VAL A 182 -3.30 -4.39 12.85
N ILE A 183 -3.48 -3.07 12.82
CA ILE A 183 -3.00 -2.23 11.71
C ILE A 183 -1.48 -2.36 11.59
N GLY A 184 -1.00 -2.60 10.37
CA GLY A 184 0.41 -2.86 10.07
C GLY A 184 0.84 -4.31 10.23
N GLU A 185 -0.03 -5.17 10.76
CA GLU A 185 0.24 -6.60 10.89
C GLU A 185 0.42 -7.25 9.50
N ARG A 186 1.46 -8.05 9.37
CA ARG A 186 1.77 -8.73 8.12
C ARG A 186 0.91 -9.96 7.95
N ILE A 187 0.29 -10.08 6.78
CA ILE A 187 -0.44 -11.29 6.38
C ILE A 187 0.53 -12.32 5.81
N ILE A 188 0.35 -13.55 6.21
CA ILE A 188 1.15 -14.71 5.81
C ILE A 188 0.24 -15.77 5.18
N VAL A 189 0.84 -16.74 4.51
CA VAL A 189 0.16 -17.99 4.14
C VAL A 189 0.47 -19.02 5.22
N ASP A 190 -0.54 -19.74 5.67
CA ASP A 190 -0.39 -20.72 6.73
C ASP A 190 0.69 -21.76 6.41
N GLY A 191 1.54 -22.04 7.39
CA GLY A 191 2.68 -22.95 7.24
C GLY A 191 3.85 -22.41 6.41
N MET A 192 3.80 -21.16 5.91
CA MET A 192 4.85 -20.56 5.10
C MET A 192 5.55 -19.41 5.80
N SER A 193 6.88 -19.41 5.77
CA SER A 193 7.71 -18.37 6.37
C SER A 193 8.62 -17.69 5.35
N GLY A 194 9.18 -16.56 5.70
CA GLY A 194 10.18 -15.82 4.90
C GLY A 194 9.99 -14.31 4.97
N GLU A 195 11.05 -13.59 4.61
CA GLU A 195 11.05 -12.13 4.64
C GLU A 195 10.66 -11.54 3.29
N PRO A 196 9.89 -10.44 3.27
CA PRO A 196 9.53 -9.74 2.04
C PRO A 196 10.76 -9.14 1.36
N GLU A 197 10.70 -9.01 0.05
CA GLU A 197 11.73 -8.33 -0.70
C GLU A 197 11.70 -6.82 -0.40
N ALA A 198 12.77 -6.33 0.20
CA ALA A 198 12.86 -4.93 0.61
C ALA A 198 13.00 -3.94 -0.57
N ASN A 199 13.36 -4.42 -1.77
CA ASN A 199 13.59 -3.57 -2.93
C ASN A 199 12.43 -3.65 -3.95
N PRO A 200 11.55 -2.62 -4.04
CA PRO A 200 10.42 -2.61 -4.96
C PRO A 200 10.80 -2.73 -6.44
N ASN A 201 12.00 -2.28 -6.82
CA ASN A 201 12.48 -2.45 -8.19
C ASN A 201 12.80 -3.93 -8.51
N ARG A 202 13.24 -4.72 -7.52
CA ARG A 202 13.43 -6.17 -7.68
C ARG A 202 12.10 -6.89 -7.78
N VAL A 203 11.12 -6.52 -6.95
CA VAL A 203 9.74 -7.06 -7.02
C VAL A 203 9.22 -6.89 -8.45
N LYS A 204 9.26 -5.67 -9.00
CA LYS A 204 8.82 -5.39 -10.36
C LYS A 204 9.66 -6.12 -11.42
N LYS A 205 11.00 -6.06 -11.35
CA LYS A 205 11.90 -6.65 -12.36
C LYS A 205 11.76 -8.16 -12.46
N LYS A 206 11.54 -8.83 -11.33
CA LYS A 206 11.38 -10.29 -11.25
C LYS A 206 9.92 -10.73 -11.36
N LYS A 207 8.99 -9.79 -11.55
CA LYS A 207 7.55 -10.07 -11.65
C LYS A 207 7.03 -10.91 -10.47
N MET A 208 7.50 -10.56 -9.25
CA MET A 208 7.18 -11.36 -8.07
C MET A 208 5.70 -11.26 -7.71
N TRP A 209 5.09 -10.07 -7.86
CA TRP A 209 3.66 -9.89 -7.64
C TRP A 209 2.83 -10.69 -8.64
N GLU A 210 3.15 -10.61 -9.91
CA GLU A 210 2.43 -11.31 -10.96
C GLU A 210 2.52 -12.86 -10.80
N ALA A 211 3.62 -13.34 -10.22
CA ALA A 211 3.76 -14.75 -9.87
C ALA A 211 2.88 -15.19 -8.70
N VAL A 212 2.59 -14.28 -7.76
CA VAL A 212 1.70 -14.53 -6.62
C VAL A 212 0.24 -14.36 -7.02
N ALA A 213 -0.09 -13.26 -7.70
CA ALA A 213 -1.46 -12.89 -8.04
C ALA A 213 -2.20 -13.93 -8.89
N LYS A 214 -1.49 -14.68 -9.75
CA LYS A 214 -2.11 -15.72 -10.60
C LYS A 214 -2.75 -16.87 -9.81
N ASP A 215 -2.22 -17.18 -8.63
CA ASP A 215 -2.67 -18.27 -7.77
C ASP A 215 -3.39 -17.77 -6.50
N LEU A 216 -3.70 -16.46 -6.44
CA LEU A 216 -4.42 -15.83 -5.35
C LEU A 216 -5.91 -15.81 -5.66
N VAL A 217 -6.69 -16.58 -4.91
CA VAL A 217 -8.11 -16.81 -5.17
C VAL A 217 -8.90 -16.90 -3.84
N THR A 218 -10.21 -16.67 -3.93
CA THR A 218 -11.14 -17.06 -2.85
C THR A 218 -11.57 -18.51 -3.05
N ASN A 219 -11.69 -19.29 -1.96
CA ASN A 219 -12.24 -20.64 -2.01
C ASN A 219 -13.79 -20.64 -1.88
N SER A 220 -14.41 -21.82 -1.84
CA SER A 220 -15.87 -21.98 -1.67
C SER A 220 -16.42 -21.39 -0.36
N GLU A 221 -15.58 -21.24 0.67
CA GLU A 221 -15.91 -20.65 1.97
C GLU A 221 -15.59 -19.15 2.02
N LYS A 222 -15.23 -18.55 0.88
CA LYS A 222 -14.86 -17.13 0.73
C LYS A 222 -13.55 -16.75 1.46
N VAL A 223 -12.77 -17.74 1.87
CA VAL A 223 -11.42 -17.53 2.43
C VAL A 223 -10.46 -17.26 1.29
N VAL A 224 -9.62 -16.26 1.44
CA VAL A 224 -8.56 -15.97 0.47
C VAL A 224 -7.43 -16.95 0.65
N CYS A 225 -7.05 -17.62 -0.44
CA CYS A 225 -6.01 -18.63 -0.48
C CYS A 225 -4.97 -18.31 -1.56
N TRP A 226 -3.73 -18.70 -1.31
CA TRP A 226 -2.66 -18.74 -2.30
C TRP A 226 -2.17 -20.17 -2.46
N ASP A 227 -2.20 -20.69 -3.69
CA ASP A 227 -1.85 -22.10 -4.00
C ASP A 227 -2.58 -23.11 -3.08
N GLY A 228 -3.85 -22.83 -2.78
CA GLY A 228 -4.72 -23.65 -1.94
C GLY A 228 -4.54 -23.46 -0.42
N ALA A 229 -3.50 -22.76 0.04
CA ALA A 229 -3.29 -22.49 1.47
C ALA A 229 -3.89 -21.12 1.86
N PRO A 230 -4.56 -21.00 3.02
CA PRO A 230 -5.25 -19.77 3.41
C PRO A 230 -4.29 -18.64 3.78
N LEU A 231 -4.71 -17.40 3.48
CA LEU A 231 -4.09 -16.20 4.00
C LEU A 231 -4.56 -15.98 5.44
N VAL A 232 -3.60 -15.83 6.34
CA VAL A 232 -3.87 -15.68 7.77
C VAL A 232 -3.06 -14.55 8.38
N THR A 233 -3.55 -14.05 9.51
CA THR A 233 -2.73 -13.24 10.43
C THR A 233 -1.69 -14.13 11.13
N PRO A 234 -0.67 -13.59 11.79
CA PRO A 234 0.25 -14.34 12.61
C PRO A 234 -0.43 -15.13 13.76
N SER A 235 -1.63 -14.71 14.20
CA SER A 235 -2.45 -15.45 15.18
C SER A 235 -3.23 -16.62 14.57
N GLY A 236 -3.22 -16.78 13.24
CA GLY A 236 -3.91 -17.87 12.54
C GLY A 236 -5.33 -17.53 12.09
N ASP A 237 -5.78 -16.28 12.28
CA ASP A 237 -7.12 -15.85 11.87
C ASP A 237 -7.19 -15.61 10.35
N LEU A 238 -8.27 -16.05 9.71
CA LEU A 238 -8.45 -16.07 8.26
C LEU A 238 -8.78 -14.70 7.67
N CYS A 239 -8.24 -14.42 6.46
CA CYS A 239 -8.67 -13.31 5.62
C CYS A 239 -9.76 -13.78 4.66
N THR A 240 -10.87 -13.02 4.55
CA THR A 240 -12.06 -13.45 3.82
C THR A 240 -12.62 -12.35 2.92
N CYS A 241 -13.54 -12.73 2.03
CA CYS A 241 -14.41 -11.81 1.32
C CYS A 241 -15.84 -11.92 1.83
N PRO A 242 -16.64 -10.85 1.82
CA PRO A 242 -18.01 -10.88 2.33
C PRO A 242 -18.91 -11.90 1.61
N THR A 243 -18.89 -11.92 0.28
CA THR A 243 -19.77 -12.78 -0.50
C THR A 243 -19.09 -13.48 -1.69
N ILE A 244 -17.98 -12.97 -2.22
CA ILE A 244 -17.29 -13.54 -3.41
C ILE A 244 -16.53 -14.81 -3.03
N SER A 245 -16.77 -15.90 -3.78
CA SER A 245 -16.10 -17.19 -3.65
C SER A 245 -15.60 -17.70 -5.00
N ASN A 246 -14.59 -18.57 -4.99
CA ASN A 246 -14.01 -19.21 -6.19
C ASN A 246 -13.59 -18.22 -7.28
N SER A 247 -13.09 -17.08 -6.89
CA SER A 247 -12.79 -15.95 -7.77
C SER A 247 -11.37 -15.43 -7.54
N VAL A 248 -10.83 -14.74 -8.54
CA VAL A 248 -9.48 -14.17 -8.48
C VAL A 248 -9.42 -13.00 -7.51
N VAL A 249 -8.25 -12.85 -6.89
CA VAL A 249 -7.92 -11.73 -6.01
C VAL A 249 -6.75 -10.97 -6.59
N SER A 250 -6.84 -9.65 -6.66
CA SER A 250 -5.80 -8.77 -7.21
C SER A 250 -5.76 -7.41 -6.54
#